data_18f5058af843e98965b534c097d2dcca
#
_entry.id   18f5058af843e98965b534c097d2dcca
#
_cell.length_a   1.000
_cell.length_b   1.000
_cell.length_c   1.000
_cell.angle_alpha   90.00
_cell.angle_beta   90.00
_cell.angle_gamma   90.00
#
_symmetry.space_group_name_H-M   'P 1'
#
loop_
_entity.id
_entity.type
_entity.pdbx_description
1 polymer ?
#
loop_
_entity_poly.entity_id
_entity_poly.type
_entity_poly.pdbx_seq_one_letter_code
_entity_poly.pdbx_strand_id
1 'polypeptide(L)'
;MSRFPTHTEIVVIGGGVMGASTAYHLAQRGARNVALLEKESFFGTGATGRCAGGVRYQFSTEVNIRLSQASLPMLDRFEEEMGQAIDRRRCGYYLLLSREQDVSQFRRNVELQHRLGVPTQWLSGDEVRQRLPFLRADDVLAATVCPEDGLADPNGVVAGYVNEARQLGVQLWTDTAVHAITPHPTHYTIHTNQGDIQCKKIVNAAGPWAGRISDMLGVPLPIVPLRRQWITTTPLPDLPPDFPFVIFFGQSLYFHPEGKGLLTGMSNPHEQPGFDQSVDEEWELVHLEAAIHRLPLLERAGRQSGLAGLYEMTPDAHPIISDVPGMDGYYVVAGFSGHGFMHGPIAGKLMAEIILDGAAHTVDISMLDYARFGDGRLIQEYNVV
;
A
#
# COMPACT_ATOMS: atom_id res chain seq x y z
N MET A 1 0.43 -11.89 31.28
CA MET A 1 -0.12 -11.99 29.92
C MET A 1 -1.64 -11.92 30.01
N SER A 2 -2.29 -11.04 29.28
CA SER A 2 -3.77 -11.02 29.19
C SER A 2 -4.24 -12.33 28.56
N ARG A 3 -5.38 -12.85 29.01
CA ARG A 3 -5.99 -14.04 28.43
C ARG A 3 -6.60 -13.67 27.08
N PHE A 4 -6.48 -14.54 26.05
CA PHE A 4 -7.11 -14.35 24.75
C PHE A 4 -8.64 -14.17 24.95
N PRO A 5 -9.26 -13.15 24.30
CA PRO A 5 -10.66 -12.85 24.53
C PRO A 5 -11.56 -13.89 23.89
N THR A 6 -12.63 -14.25 24.57
CA THR A 6 -13.67 -15.13 23.99
C THR A 6 -14.76 -14.35 23.26
N HIS A 7 -14.88 -13.03 23.53
CA HIS A 7 -15.88 -12.16 22.92
C HIS A 7 -15.34 -10.75 22.69
N THR A 8 -15.71 -10.16 21.56
CA THR A 8 -15.49 -8.76 21.23
C THR A 8 -16.61 -8.22 20.34
N GLU A 9 -16.71 -6.92 20.13
CA GLU A 9 -17.70 -6.36 19.19
C GLU A 9 -17.19 -6.41 17.76
N ILE A 10 -15.91 -6.06 17.56
CA ILE A 10 -15.27 -5.94 16.24
C ILE A 10 -13.94 -6.67 16.25
N VAL A 11 -13.70 -7.53 15.27
CA VAL A 11 -12.40 -8.12 15.00
C VAL A 11 -11.86 -7.56 13.69
N VAL A 12 -10.64 -7.04 13.72
CA VAL A 12 -9.87 -6.66 12.53
C VAL A 12 -8.83 -7.75 12.28
N ILE A 13 -8.85 -8.36 11.11
CA ILE A 13 -7.93 -9.46 10.72
C ILE A 13 -6.85 -8.91 9.79
N GLY A 14 -5.61 -8.93 10.25
CA GLY A 14 -4.42 -8.43 9.55
C GLY A 14 -3.86 -7.16 10.18
N GLY A 15 -2.61 -7.22 10.64
CA GLY A 15 -1.92 -6.15 11.36
C GLY A 15 -1.00 -5.29 10.48
N GLY A 16 -1.26 -5.21 9.18
CA GLY A 16 -0.64 -4.25 8.27
C GLY A 16 -1.21 -2.84 8.45
N VAL A 17 -0.81 -1.90 7.58
CA VAL A 17 -1.26 -0.50 7.67
C VAL A 17 -2.78 -0.36 7.62
N MET A 18 -3.48 -1.20 6.83
CA MET A 18 -4.93 -1.17 6.72
C MET A 18 -5.62 -1.52 8.03
N GLY A 19 -5.22 -2.64 8.65
CA GLY A 19 -5.81 -3.08 9.91
C GLY A 19 -5.41 -2.20 11.09
N ALA A 20 -4.17 -1.77 11.18
CA ALA A 20 -3.68 -0.88 12.23
C ALA A 20 -4.40 0.48 12.19
N SER A 21 -4.51 1.11 11.02
CA SER A 21 -5.25 2.35 10.81
C SER A 21 -6.73 2.19 11.10
N THR A 22 -7.37 1.09 10.63
CA THR A 22 -8.79 0.82 10.89
C THR A 22 -9.06 0.67 12.39
N ALA A 23 -8.25 -0.12 13.09
CA ALA A 23 -8.40 -0.35 14.52
C ALA A 23 -8.23 0.94 15.34
N TYR A 24 -7.25 1.77 14.97
CA TYR A 24 -7.05 3.09 15.55
C TYR A 24 -8.27 3.99 15.35
N HIS A 25 -8.73 4.18 14.11
CA HIS A 25 -9.84 5.09 13.81
C HIS A 25 -11.16 4.62 14.41
N LEU A 26 -11.42 3.31 14.49
CA LEU A 26 -12.56 2.77 15.23
C LEU A 26 -12.51 3.18 16.69
N ALA A 27 -11.39 2.96 17.36
CA ALA A 27 -11.23 3.28 18.78
C ALA A 27 -11.23 4.79 19.04
N GLN A 28 -10.57 5.59 18.19
CA GLN A 28 -10.58 7.05 18.25
C GLN A 28 -12.02 7.62 18.19
N ARG A 29 -12.87 6.99 17.38
CA ARG A 29 -14.29 7.36 17.27
C ARG A 29 -15.19 6.75 18.35
N GLY A 30 -14.60 6.11 19.36
CA GLY A 30 -15.30 5.61 20.53
C GLY A 30 -15.83 4.16 20.42
N ALA A 31 -15.47 3.41 19.37
CA ALA A 31 -15.74 1.98 19.32
C ALA A 31 -15.06 1.28 20.51
N ARG A 32 -15.79 0.39 21.17
CA ARG A 32 -15.31 -0.39 22.31
C ARG A 32 -15.17 -1.85 21.92
N ASN A 33 -14.33 -2.58 22.66
CA ASN A 33 -14.12 -4.01 22.44
C ASN A 33 -13.73 -4.31 20.98
N VAL A 34 -12.69 -3.65 20.51
CA VAL A 34 -12.04 -3.90 19.21
C VAL A 34 -10.82 -4.80 19.44
N ALA A 35 -10.67 -5.86 18.66
CA ALA A 35 -9.49 -6.71 18.65
C ALA A 35 -8.81 -6.65 17.26
N LEU A 36 -7.49 -6.49 17.22
CA LEU A 36 -6.66 -6.59 16.02
C LEU A 36 -5.84 -7.88 16.10
N LEU A 37 -6.02 -8.76 15.13
CA LEU A 37 -5.35 -10.06 15.04
C LEU A 37 -4.30 -10.03 13.92
N GLU A 38 -3.07 -10.46 14.25
CA GLU A 38 -1.98 -10.61 13.30
C GLU A 38 -1.36 -12.01 13.41
N LYS A 39 -1.18 -12.69 12.29
CA LYS A 39 -0.63 -14.06 12.26
C LYS A 39 0.86 -14.12 12.54
N GLU A 40 1.59 -13.06 12.23
CA GLU A 40 3.03 -12.96 12.46
C GLU A 40 3.33 -12.45 13.88
N SER A 41 4.60 -12.57 14.30
CA SER A 41 5.02 -12.15 15.65
C SER A 41 5.09 -10.62 15.83
N PHE A 42 5.04 -9.86 14.73
CA PHE A 42 5.06 -8.40 14.75
C PHE A 42 4.03 -7.83 13.77
N PHE A 43 3.44 -6.69 14.14
CA PHE A 43 2.60 -5.91 13.24
C PHE A 43 3.44 -5.30 12.11
N GLY A 44 2.84 -5.17 10.92
CA GLY A 44 3.48 -4.52 9.78
C GLY A 44 4.45 -5.38 8.97
N THR A 45 4.76 -6.62 9.35
CA THR A 45 5.76 -7.45 8.70
C THR A 45 5.32 -8.07 7.36
N GLY A 46 4.04 -7.98 7.01
CA GLY A 46 3.49 -8.40 5.74
C GLY A 46 3.86 -7.46 4.59
N ALA A 47 2.93 -7.26 3.64
CA ALA A 47 3.13 -6.39 2.47
C ALA A 47 3.57 -4.97 2.84
N THR A 48 3.08 -4.42 3.95
CA THR A 48 3.42 -3.06 4.42
C THR A 48 4.90 -2.91 4.72
N GLY A 49 5.48 -3.77 5.56
CA GLY A 49 6.90 -3.68 5.93
C GLY A 49 7.86 -4.14 4.83
N ARG A 50 7.32 -4.62 3.72
CA ARG A 50 8.09 -5.06 2.54
C ARG A 50 7.92 -4.12 1.36
N CYS A 51 7.21 -3.00 1.51
CA CYS A 51 7.04 -2.01 0.46
C CYS A 51 8.18 -1.00 0.44
N ALA A 52 8.31 -0.28 -0.67
CA ALA A 52 9.35 0.73 -0.88
C ALA A 52 9.07 2.08 -0.21
N GLY A 53 7.96 2.23 0.52
CA GLY A 53 7.64 3.46 1.26
C GLY A 53 7.26 4.67 0.41
N GLY A 54 7.01 4.51 -0.89
CA GLY A 54 6.61 5.60 -1.78
C GLY A 54 5.24 6.17 -1.45
N VAL A 55 5.10 7.50 -1.48
CA VAL A 55 3.85 8.23 -1.28
C VAL A 55 3.68 9.28 -2.38
N ARG A 56 2.52 9.27 -3.08
CA ARG A 56 2.32 10.10 -4.26
C ARG A 56 0.86 10.48 -4.50
N TYR A 57 0.66 11.62 -5.20
CA TYR A 57 -0.62 12.06 -5.74
C TYR A 57 -0.85 11.62 -7.19
N GLN A 58 0.19 11.23 -7.91
CA GLN A 58 0.18 10.99 -9.34
C GLN A 58 -0.52 9.67 -9.70
N PHE A 59 -1.85 9.68 -9.75
CA PHE A 59 -2.70 8.58 -10.22
C PHE A 59 -3.46 8.94 -11.50
N SER A 60 -4.06 7.94 -12.15
CA SER A 60 -4.83 8.09 -13.39
C SER A 60 -6.34 8.14 -13.18
N THR A 61 -6.81 7.90 -11.95
CA THR A 61 -8.22 7.92 -11.58
C THR A 61 -8.51 8.92 -10.48
N GLU A 62 -9.68 9.56 -10.55
CA GLU A 62 -10.07 10.59 -9.57
C GLU A 62 -10.12 10.03 -8.15
N VAL A 63 -10.65 8.83 -7.95
CA VAL A 63 -10.78 8.23 -6.62
C VAL A 63 -9.42 8.06 -5.95
N ASN A 64 -8.39 7.54 -6.67
CA ASN A 64 -7.05 7.38 -6.11
C ASN A 64 -6.37 8.74 -5.83
N ILE A 65 -6.59 9.74 -6.68
CA ILE A 65 -6.12 11.11 -6.42
C ILE A 65 -6.77 11.66 -5.16
N ARG A 66 -8.09 11.50 -4.99
CA ARG A 66 -8.84 11.95 -3.80
C ARG A 66 -8.41 11.21 -2.53
N LEU A 67 -8.16 9.90 -2.62
CA LEU A 67 -7.59 9.13 -1.52
C LEU A 67 -6.21 9.69 -1.12
N SER A 68 -5.34 9.99 -2.08
CA SER A 68 -4.05 10.62 -1.79
C SER A 68 -4.21 12.01 -1.17
N GLN A 69 -5.10 12.85 -1.68
CA GLN A 69 -5.37 14.19 -1.14
C GLN A 69 -5.87 14.15 0.32
N ALA A 70 -6.59 13.11 0.70
CA ALA A 70 -7.02 12.92 2.08
C ALA A 70 -5.95 12.26 2.95
N SER A 71 -5.12 11.37 2.39
CA SER A 71 -4.16 10.54 3.13
C SER A 71 -2.81 11.22 3.36
N LEU A 72 -2.23 11.86 2.34
CA LEU A 72 -0.89 12.43 2.44
C LEU A 72 -0.78 13.54 3.52
N PRO A 73 -1.77 14.43 3.69
CA PRO A 73 -1.77 15.36 4.82
C PRO A 73 -1.80 14.68 6.20
N MET A 74 -2.36 13.46 6.31
CA MET A 74 -2.31 12.68 7.55
C MET A 74 -0.88 12.18 7.80
N LEU A 75 -0.17 11.73 6.75
CA LEU A 75 1.24 11.35 6.84
C LEU A 75 2.14 12.56 7.15
N ASP A 76 1.85 13.72 6.58
CA ASP A 76 2.63 14.95 6.83
C ASP A 76 2.55 15.42 8.29
N ARG A 77 1.45 15.15 9.00
CA ARG A 77 1.25 15.47 10.42
C ARG A 77 1.41 14.26 11.34
N PHE A 78 1.86 13.12 10.81
CA PHE A 78 1.83 11.85 11.52
C PHE A 78 2.62 11.87 12.82
N GLU A 79 3.82 12.46 12.82
CA GLU A 79 4.65 12.58 14.02
C GLU A 79 3.98 13.44 15.09
N GLU A 80 3.33 14.54 14.69
CA GLU A 80 2.59 15.42 15.61
C GLU A 80 1.37 14.71 16.20
N GLU A 81 0.61 13.98 15.37
CA GLU A 81 -0.66 13.35 15.77
C GLU A 81 -0.47 12.00 16.49
N MET A 82 0.56 11.22 16.13
CA MET A 82 0.80 9.85 16.62
C MET A 82 2.04 9.74 17.53
N GLY A 83 2.80 10.80 17.71
CA GLY A 83 4.04 10.75 18.49
C GLY A 83 5.13 9.82 17.92
N GLN A 84 5.00 9.43 16.64
CA GLN A 84 5.88 8.48 15.95
C GLN A 84 6.50 9.12 14.70
N ALA A 85 7.82 9.28 14.69
CA ALA A 85 8.54 9.71 13.48
C ALA A 85 8.43 8.65 12.37
N ILE A 86 8.23 9.11 11.13
CA ILE A 86 8.07 8.26 9.95
C ILE A 86 9.00 8.66 8.79
N ASP A 87 10.03 9.46 9.06
CA ASP A 87 10.99 9.94 8.06
C ASP A 87 10.30 10.44 6.76
N ARG A 88 9.24 11.23 6.90
CA ARG A 88 8.49 11.77 5.77
C ARG A 88 9.34 12.75 4.98
N ARG A 89 9.64 12.39 3.71
CA ARG A 89 10.46 13.20 2.79
C ARG A 89 9.68 13.56 1.55
N ARG A 90 9.59 14.85 1.24
CA ARG A 90 9.09 15.38 -0.04
C ARG A 90 10.28 15.56 -0.98
N CYS A 91 10.74 14.47 -1.60
CA CYS A 91 11.90 14.47 -2.49
C CYS A 91 11.52 14.57 -3.99
N GLY A 92 10.23 14.65 -4.29
CA GLY A 92 9.72 14.53 -5.64
C GLY A 92 9.62 13.06 -6.09
N TYR A 93 8.71 12.81 -7.03
CA TYR A 93 8.47 11.49 -7.58
C TYR A 93 8.37 11.59 -9.09
N TYR A 94 9.40 11.10 -9.80
CA TYR A 94 9.52 11.19 -11.24
C TYR A 94 9.04 9.91 -11.90
N LEU A 95 8.10 10.02 -12.85
CA LEU A 95 7.67 8.95 -13.72
C LEU A 95 8.22 9.23 -15.12
N LEU A 96 9.28 8.51 -15.51
CA LEU A 96 10.00 8.69 -16.77
C LEU A 96 9.37 7.82 -17.86
N LEU A 97 9.04 8.43 -19.00
CA LEU A 97 8.24 7.84 -20.07
C LEU A 97 9.11 7.70 -21.35
N SER A 98 9.29 6.47 -21.81
CA SER A 98 10.06 6.14 -23.02
C SER A 98 9.22 5.63 -24.19
N ARG A 99 7.88 5.50 -23.99
CA ARG A 99 6.97 4.99 -25.03
C ARG A 99 5.89 6.03 -25.33
N GLU A 100 5.60 6.28 -26.60
CA GLU A 100 4.59 7.27 -27.04
C GLU A 100 3.18 7.02 -26.46
N GLN A 101 2.81 5.74 -26.32
CA GLN A 101 1.53 5.38 -25.70
C GLN A 101 1.43 5.85 -24.24
N ASP A 102 2.54 5.74 -23.48
CA ASP A 102 2.60 6.20 -22.10
C ASP A 102 2.56 7.73 -22.04
N VAL A 103 3.30 8.42 -22.94
CA VAL A 103 3.26 9.88 -23.06
C VAL A 103 1.84 10.39 -23.27
N SER A 104 1.10 9.76 -24.19
CA SER A 104 -0.27 10.13 -24.49
C SER A 104 -1.22 9.90 -23.30
N GLN A 105 -1.05 8.79 -22.57
CA GLN A 105 -1.85 8.48 -21.38
C GLN A 105 -1.51 9.46 -20.24
N PHE A 106 -0.24 9.70 -19.99
CA PHE A 106 0.20 10.57 -18.89
C PHE A 106 -0.19 12.04 -19.12
N ARG A 107 -0.29 12.51 -20.35
CA ARG A 107 -0.86 13.85 -20.61
C ARG A 107 -2.30 13.96 -20.09
N ARG A 108 -3.15 12.98 -20.37
CA ARG A 108 -4.52 12.94 -19.83
C ARG A 108 -4.53 12.86 -18.29
N ASN A 109 -3.61 12.09 -17.72
CA ASN A 109 -3.51 11.96 -16.27
C ASN A 109 -3.12 13.30 -15.62
N VAL A 110 -2.15 14.04 -16.19
CA VAL A 110 -1.74 15.36 -15.69
C VAL A 110 -2.89 16.38 -15.80
N GLU A 111 -3.66 16.36 -16.89
CA GLU A 111 -4.84 17.21 -17.03
C GLU A 111 -5.89 16.91 -15.94
N LEU A 112 -6.13 15.63 -15.61
CA LEU A 112 -7.01 15.24 -14.51
C LEU A 112 -6.44 15.72 -13.17
N GLN A 113 -5.16 15.47 -12.92
CA GLN A 113 -4.47 15.86 -11.69
C GLN A 113 -4.53 17.38 -11.48
N HIS A 114 -4.30 18.18 -12.53
CA HIS A 114 -4.44 19.64 -12.47
C HIS A 114 -5.87 20.10 -12.16
N ARG A 115 -6.88 19.48 -12.79
CA ARG A 115 -8.30 19.79 -12.47
C ARG A 115 -8.63 19.52 -11.01
N LEU A 116 -7.98 18.54 -10.42
CA LEU A 116 -8.13 18.17 -9.01
C LEU A 116 -7.17 18.90 -8.07
N GLY A 117 -6.37 19.84 -8.59
CA GLY A 117 -5.47 20.70 -7.77
C GLY A 117 -4.14 20.05 -7.40
N VAL A 118 -3.73 18.95 -8.05
CA VAL A 118 -2.41 18.34 -7.85
C VAL A 118 -1.37 19.08 -8.69
N PRO A 119 -0.24 19.56 -8.12
CA PRO A 119 0.74 20.40 -8.82
C PRO A 119 1.76 19.59 -9.63
N THR A 120 1.29 18.61 -10.38
CA THR A 120 2.16 17.78 -11.22
C THR A 120 2.76 18.59 -12.35
N GLN A 121 4.07 18.54 -12.51
CA GLN A 121 4.81 19.16 -13.60
C GLN A 121 4.99 18.15 -14.73
N TRP A 122 4.89 18.64 -15.97
CA TRP A 122 5.28 17.93 -17.17
C TRP A 122 6.69 18.36 -17.57
N LEU A 123 7.57 17.42 -17.86
CA LEU A 123 8.94 17.65 -18.31
C LEU A 123 9.15 17.02 -19.69
N SER A 124 9.87 17.72 -20.58
CA SER A 124 10.43 17.14 -21.79
C SER A 124 11.62 16.22 -21.48
N GLY A 125 12.01 15.35 -22.42
CA GLY A 125 13.21 14.52 -22.27
C GLY A 125 14.49 15.32 -22.03
N ASP A 126 14.62 16.52 -22.65
CA ASP A 126 15.75 17.41 -22.42
C ASP A 126 15.78 17.95 -20.99
N GLU A 127 14.65 18.37 -20.45
CA GLU A 127 14.55 18.80 -19.05
C GLU A 127 14.83 17.66 -18.07
N VAL A 128 14.44 16.43 -18.39
CA VAL A 128 14.80 15.25 -17.59
C VAL A 128 16.32 15.07 -17.55
N ARG A 129 16.98 15.10 -18.69
CA ARG A 129 18.45 14.97 -18.77
C ARG A 129 19.18 16.09 -18.03
N GLN A 130 18.66 17.30 -18.02
CA GLN A 130 19.21 18.42 -17.26
C GLN A 130 19.01 18.28 -15.76
N ARG A 131 17.82 17.82 -15.30
CA ARG A 131 17.51 17.69 -13.86
C ARG A 131 18.10 16.44 -13.23
N LEU A 132 18.23 15.35 -14.00
CA LEU A 132 18.72 14.04 -13.54
C LEU A 132 19.94 13.59 -14.37
N PRO A 133 21.05 14.37 -14.39
CA PRO A 133 22.20 14.10 -15.26
C PRO A 133 22.98 12.84 -14.89
N PHE A 134 22.70 12.26 -13.73
CA PHE A 134 23.28 11.02 -13.26
C PHE A 134 22.60 9.77 -13.84
N LEU A 135 21.45 9.92 -14.52
CA LEU A 135 20.73 8.83 -15.18
C LEU A 135 21.06 8.74 -16.67
N ARG A 136 21.09 7.52 -17.21
CA ARG A 136 20.99 7.32 -18.66
C ARG A 136 19.52 7.38 -19.06
N ALA A 137 19.14 8.54 -19.61
CA ALA A 137 17.77 8.87 -19.97
C ALA A 137 17.63 9.35 -21.43
N ASP A 138 18.52 8.89 -22.33
CA ASP A 138 18.55 9.34 -23.74
C ASP A 138 17.28 8.96 -24.49
N ASP A 139 16.67 7.84 -24.14
CA ASP A 139 15.41 7.32 -24.71
C ASP A 139 14.14 7.86 -24.02
N VAL A 140 14.30 8.69 -22.96
CA VAL A 140 13.16 9.28 -22.26
C VAL A 140 12.60 10.42 -23.09
N LEU A 141 11.31 10.30 -23.45
CA LEU A 141 10.57 11.27 -24.24
C LEU A 141 9.99 12.39 -23.39
N ALA A 142 9.51 12.04 -22.19
CA ALA A 142 8.91 12.96 -21.24
C ALA A 142 8.94 12.39 -19.83
N ALA A 143 8.59 13.21 -18.85
CA ALA A 143 8.33 12.77 -17.49
C ALA A 143 7.23 13.59 -16.82
N THR A 144 6.67 13.02 -15.77
CA THR A 144 5.86 13.77 -14.80
C THR A 144 6.56 13.77 -13.44
N VAL A 145 6.42 14.88 -12.70
CA VAL A 145 6.92 14.99 -11.33
C VAL A 145 5.97 15.80 -10.47
N CYS A 146 5.66 15.30 -9.28
CA CYS A 146 4.98 16.08 -8.26
C CYS A 146 5.98 16.34 -7.12
N PRO A 147 6.30 17.61 -6.81
CA PRO A 147 7.27 17.95 -5.76
C PRO A 147 6.84 17.53 -4.35
N GLU A 148 5.53 17.38 -4.13
CA GLU A 148 4.95 17.02 -2.83
C GLU A 148 4.98 15.50 -2.58
N ASP A 149 5.20 14.73 -3.62
CA ASP A 149 5.38 13.28 -3.56
C ASP A 149 6.75 12.93 -2.95
N GLY A 150 6.91 11.69 -2.49
CA GLY A 150 8.19 11.23 -1.95
C GLY A 150 8.07 9.94 -1.16
N LEU A 151 8.57 9.94 0.07
CA LEU A 151 8.75 8.75 0.90
C LEU A 151 8.20 8.94 2.32
N ALA A 152 7.87 7.82 2.96
CA ALA A 152 7.67 7.72 4.40
C ALA A 152 8.03 6.30 4.88
N ASP A 153 8.37 6.13 6.16
CA ASP A 153 8.68 4.81 6.75
C ASP A 153 7.40 4.01 7.03
N PRO A 154 7.17 2.89 6.31
CA PRO A 154 5.98 2.07 6.50
C PRO A 154 5.88 1.43 7.90
N ASN A 155 7.02 1.06 8.49
CA ASN A 155 7.06 0.44 9.80
C ASN A 155 6.71 1.45 10.89
N GLY A 156 7.23 2.67 10.79
CA GLY A 156 6.87 3.78 11.67
C GLY A 156 5.39 4.11 11.63
N VAL A 157 4.77 4.12 10.43
CA VAL A 157 3.33 4.36 10.30
C VAL A 157 2.51 3.28 11.01
N VAL A 158 2.84 1.99 10.81
CA VAL A 158 2.14 0.90 11.52
C VAL A 158 2.37 1.01 13.03
N ALA A 159 3.60 1.26 13.46
CA ALA A 159 3.93 1.38 14.89
C ALA A 159 3.15 2.52 15.56
N GLY A 160 3.04 3.68 14.92
CA GLY A 160 2.23 4.80 15.43
C GLY A 160 0.78 4.41 15.62
N TYR A 161 0.12 3.88 14.59
CA TYR A 161 -1.28 3.44 14.70
C TYR A 161 -1.48 2.35 15.75
N VAL A 162 -0.60 1.34 15.82
CA VAL A 162 -0.68 0.25 16.80
C VAL A 162 -0.52 0.78 18.23
N ASN A 163 0.40 1.71 18.45
CA ASN A 163 0.64 2.29 19.79
C ASN A 163 -0.57 3.13 20.24
N GLU A 164 -1.09 3.99 19.37
CA GLU A 164 -2.27 4.79 19.69
C GLU A 164 -3.54 3.93 19.84
N ALA A 165 -3.75 2.92 19.00
CA ALA A 165 -4.84 1.96 19.16
C ALA A 165 -4.78 1.25 20.52
N ARG A 166 -3.56 0.86 20.97
CA ARG A 166 -3.34 0.25 22.31
C ARG A 166 -3.74 1.20 23.44
N GLN A 167 -3.34 2.47 23.35
CA GLN A 167 -3.69 3.49 24.35
C GLN A 167 -5.22 3.71 24.42
N LEU A 168 -5.90 3.60 23.28
CA LEU A 168 -7.36 3.70 23.19
C LEU A 168 -8.09 2.41 23.60
N GLY A 169 -7.36 1.36 24.00
CA GLY A 169 -7.93 0.13 24.54
C GLY A 169 -8.23 -0.96 23.51
N VAL A 170 -7.69 -0.86 22.30
CA VAL A 170 -7.74 -1.96 21.32
C VAL A 170 -6.92 -3.15 21.83
N GLN A 171 -7.50 -4.34 21.75
CA GLN A 171 -6.83 -5.59 22.10
C GLN A 171 -5.95 -6.05 20.92
N LEU A 172 -4.66 -6.11 21.11
CA LEU A 172 -3.66 -6.39 20.09
C LEU A 172 -3.09 -7.80 20.26
N TRP A 173 -3.23 -8.65 19.24
CA TRP A 173 -2.84 -10.05 19.29
C TRP A 173 -1.97 -10.41 18.08
N THR A 174 -0.69 -10.64 18.32
CA THR A 174 0.25 -11.23 17.37
C THR A 174 0.27 -12.76 17.52
N ASP A 175 0.97 -13.45 16.63
CA ASP A 175 1.03 -14.93 16.59
C ASP A 175 -0.39 -15.56 16.58
N THR A 176 -1.35 -14.84 15.99
CA THR A 176 -2.78 -15.19 16.01
C THR A 176 -3.29 -15.39 14.58
N ALA A 177 -3.16 -16.60 14.08
CA ALA A 177 -3.60 -16.99 12.76
C ALA A 177 -5.07 -17.44 12.77
N VAL A 178 -5.90 -16.81 11.95
CA VAL A 178 -7.28 -17.24 11.68
C VAL A 178 -7.24 -18.39 10.70
N HIS A 179 -7.92 -19.51 11.01
CA HIS A 179 -7.97 -20.69 10.15
C HIS A 179 -9.40 -21.11 9.77
N ALA A 180 -10.43 -20.62 10.46
CA ALA A 180 -11.82 -20.78 10.07
C ALA A 180 -12.70 -19.66 10.63
N ILE A 181 -13.81 -19.38 9.97
CA ILE A 181 -14.85 -18.45 10.44
C ILE A 181 -16.19 -19.14 10.28
N THR A 182 -16.96 -19.23 11.38
CA THR A 182 -18.31 -19.80 11.38
C THR A 182 -19.32 -18.66 11.53
N PRO A 183 -20.15 -18.38 10.51
CA PRO A 183 -21.22 -17.39 10.61
C PRO A 183 -22.39 -17.95 11.43
N HIS A 184 -23.01 -17.08 12.24
CA HIS A 184 -24.23 -17.33 12.99
C HIS A 184 -25.24 -16.21 12.69
N PRO A 185 -26.52 -16.35 13.03
CA PRO A 185 -27.55 -15.35 12.70
C PRO A 185 -27.27 -13.94 13.26
N THR A 186 -26.47 -13.80 14.33
CA THR A 186 -26.26 -12.51 15.02
C THR A 186 -24.78 -12.22 15.29
N HIS A 187 -23.87 -13.13 14.97
CA HIS A 187 -22.45 -13.01 15.26
C HIS A 187 -21.62 -13.98 14.40
N TYR A 188 -20.31 -13.85 14.48
CA TYR A 188 -19.34 -14.77 13.92
C TYR A 188 -18.53 -15.43 15.03
N THR A 189 -18.13 -16.68 14.84
CA THR A 189 -17.07 -17.32 15.63
C THR A 189 -15.83 -17.43 14.75
N ILE A 190 -14.76 -16.77 15.16
CA ILE A 190 -13.45 -16.82 14.49
C ILE A 190 -12.59 -17.82 15.24
N HIS A 191 -12.11 -18.83 14.53
CA HIS A 191 -11.25 -19.88 15.05
C HIS A 191 -9.80 -19.55 14.80
N THR A 192 -8.99 -19.47 15.85
CA THR A 192 -7.57 -19.13 15.77
C THR A 192 -6.71 -20.20 16.49
N ASN A 193 -5.41 -20.19 16.21
CA ASN A 193 -4.45 -21.02 16.94
C ASN A 193 -4.32 -20.66 18.44
N GLN A 194 -4.90 -19.54 18.88
CA GLN A 194 -4.91 -19.13 20.30
C GLN A 194 -6.27 -19.41 21.00
N GLY A 195 -7.26 -19.84 20.26
CA GLY A 195 -8.63 -20.10 20.72
C GLY A 195 -9.67 -19.42 19.87
N ASP A 196 -10.92 -19.59 20.25
CA ASP A 196 -12.07 -19.04 19.54
C ASP A 196 -12.49 -17.70 20.13
N ILE A 197 -12.84 -16.75 19.22
CA ILE A 197 -13.39 -15.45 19.59
C ILE A 197 -14.69 -15.18 18.85
N GLN A 198 -15.72 -14.78 19.58
CA GLN A 198 -17.00 -14.35 19.00
C GLN A 198 -17.02 -12.85 18.79
N CYS A 199 -17.58 -12.39 17.66
CA CYS A 199 -17.72 -10.98 17.36
C CYS A 199 -18.97 -10.71 16.50
N LYS A 200 -19.45 -9.46 16.51
CA LYS A 200 -20.54 -9.03 15.66
C LYS A 200 -20.09 -8.56 14.29
N LYS A 201 -18.88 -8.00 14.23
CA LYS A 201 -18.32 -7.43 13.00
C LYS A 201 -16.90 -7.93 12.75
N ILE A 202 -16.60 -8.22 11.50
CA ILE A 202 -15.28 -8.61 11.01
C ILE A 202 -14.82 -7.59 9.97
N VAL A 203 -13.59 -7.10 10.11
CA VAL A 203 -12.90 -6.34 9.07
C VAL A 203 -11.78 -7.21 8.51
N ASN A 204 -11.89 -7.60 7.26
CA ASN A 204 -10.84 -8.31 6.54
C ASN A 204 -9.84 -7.28 5.97
N ALA A 205 -8.73 -7.11 6.69
CA ALA A 205 -7.59 -6.26 6.33
C ALA A 205 -6.33 -7.12 6.07
N ALA A 206 -6.52 -8.38 5.65
CA ALA A 206 -5.47 -9.38 5.55
C ALA A 206 -4.59 -9.26 4.29
N GLY A 207 -4.71 -8.14 3.54
CA GLY A 207 -3.88 -7.83 2.38
C GLY A 207 -3.88 -8.97 1.35
N PRO A 208 -2.70 -9.48 0.95
CA PRO A 208 -2.62 -10.57 -0.02
C PRO A 208 -3.37 -11.85 0.38
N TRP A 209 -3.63 -12.05 1.66
CA TRP A 209 -4.40 -13.19 2.18
C TRP A 209 -5.90 -12.93 2.33
N ALA A 210 -6.37 -11.72 1.97
CA ALA A 210 -7.78 -11.35 2.14
C ALA A 210 -8.74 -12.30 1.40
N GLY A 211 -8.37 -12.80 0.22
CA GLY A 211 -9.13 -13.83 -0.48
C GLY A 211 -9.33 -15.09 0.36
N ARG A 212 -8.26 -15.60 1.00
CA ARG A 212 -8.34 -16.80 1.85
C ARG A 212 -9.23 -16.62 3.07
N ILE A 213 -9.22 -15.42 3.67
CA ILE A 213 -10.13 -15.10 4.79
C ILE A 213 -11.58 -15.07 4.32
N SER A 214 -11.84 -14.43 3.18
CA SER A 214 -13.19 -14.36 2.60
C SER A 214 -13.72 -15.73 2.15
N ASP A 215 -12.85 -16.60 1.62
CA ASP A 215 -13.22 -17.97 1.22
C ASP A 215 -13.77 -18.79 2.40
N MET A 216 -13.35 -18.51 3.65
CA MET A 216 -13.89 -19.14 4.84
C MET A 216 -15.37 -18.83 5.06
N LEU A 217 -15.87 -17.75 4.44
CA LEU A 217 -17.27 -17.32 4.46
C LEU A 217 -18.01 -17.59 3.15
N GLY A 218 -17.34 -18.21 2.17
CA GLY A 218 -17.91 -18.42 0.83
C GLY A 218 -18.01 -17.16 -0.01
N VAL A 219 -17.27 -16.10 0.31
CA VAL A 219 -17.25 -14.81 -0.39
C VAL A 219 -15.97 -14.72 -1.25
N PRO A 220 -16.03 -14.93 -2.57
CA PRO A 220 -14.84 -14.84 -3.42
C PRO A 220 -14.39 -13.39 -3.58
N LEU A 221 -13.13 -13.08 -3.25
CA LEU A 221 -12.51 -11.79 -3.57
C LEU A 221 -11.58 -11.96 -4.78
N PRO A 222 -11.68 -11.12 -5.81
CA PRO A 222 -10.80 -11.18 -6.97
C PRO A 222 -9.44 -10.49 -6.64
N ILE A 223 -8.77 -10.97 -5.60
CA ILE A 223 -7.46 -10.49 -5.16
C ILE A 223 -6.42 -11.55 -5.48
N VAL A 224 -5.45 -11.17 -6.30
CA VAL A 224 -4.37 -12.06 -6.74
C VAL A 224 -3.06 -11.61 -6.12
N PRO A 225 -2.44 -12.44 -5.25
CA PRO A 225 -1.12 -12.15 -4.72
C PRO A 225 -0.06 -12.28 -5.82
N LEU A 226 0.82 -11.26 -5.93
CA LEU A 226 1.86 -11.22 -6.94
C LEU A 226 3.16 -10.70 -6.33
N ARG A 227 4.24 -11.49 -6.43
CA ARG A 227 5.53 -11.14 -5.85
C ARG A 227 6.13 -9.89 -6.48
N ARG A 228 6.70 -9.05 -5.64
CA ARG A 228 7.53 -7.90 -6.01
C ARG A 228 8.77 -7.91 -5.12
N GLN A 229 9.93 -7.60 -5.69
CA GLN A 229 11.17 -7.60 -4.94
C GLN A 229 12.00 -6.36 -5.20
N TRP A 230 12.83 -6.04 -4.21
CA TRP A 230 13.77 -4.95 -4.26
C TRP A 230 15.07 -5.32 -3.52
N ILE A 231 16.10 -4.58 -3.80
CA ILE A 231 17.38 -4.65 -3.08
C ILE A 231 17.75 -3.28 -2.53
N THR A 232 18.59 -3.29 -1.49
CA THR A 232 19.33 -2.10 -1.04
C THR A 232 20.80 -2.24 -1.36
N THR A 233 21.43 -1.08 -1.59
CA THR A 233 22.88 -1.02 -1.87
C THR A 233 23.68 -0.71 -0.62
N THR A 234 24.96 -1.03 -0.64
CA THR A 234 25.96 -0.43 0.27
C THR A 234 25.98 1.09 0.10
N PRO A 235 26.55 1.86 1.04
CA PRO A 235 26.63 3.31 0.93
C PRO A 235 27.25 3.78 -0.40
N LEU A 236 26.65 4.83 -0.97
CA LEU A 236 27.05 5.50 -2.22
C LEU A 236 27.42 6.96 -1.91
N PRO A 237 28.72 7.25 -1.64
CA PRO A 237 29.16 8.61 -1.26
C PRO A 237 28.86 9.67 -2.32
N ASP A 238 28.83 9.29 -3.60
CA ASP A 238 28.59 10.17 -4.74
C ASP A 238 27.08 10.32 -5.07
N LEU A 239 26.19 9.73 -4.26
CA LEU A 239 24.76 9.89 -4.45
C LEU A 239 24.37 11.36 -4.19
N PRO A 240 23.64 12.03 -5.11
CA PRO A 240 23.12 13.35 -4.86
C PRO A 240 22.29 13.40 -3.57
N PRO A 241 22.49 14.39 -2.69
CA PRO A 241 21.78 14.46 -1.40
C PRO A 241 20.28 14.68 -1.55
N ASP A 242 19.85 15.22 -2.69
CA ASP A 242 18.47 15.47 -3.09
C ASP A 242 17.95 14.45 -4.13
N PHE A 243 18.55 13.27 -4.19
CA PHE A 243 18.12 12.21 -5.11
C PHE A 243 16.64 11.91 -4.92
N PRO A 244 15.80 12.05 -5.97
CA PRO A 244 14.36 11.87 -5.86
C PRO A 244 13.95 10.39 -5.93
N PHE A 245 12.66 10.12 -5.78
CA PHE A 245 12.10 8.86 -6.24
C PHE A 245 11.98 8.88 -7.77
N VAL A 246 12.55 7.92 -8.44
CA VAL A 246 12.56 7.83 -9.91
C VAL A 246 12.02 6.49 -10.36
N ILE A 247 11.10 6.49 -11.32
CA ILE A 247 10.58 5.29 -11.97
C ILE A 247 10.75 5.40 -13.49
N PHE A 248 11.41 4.46 -14.10
CA PHE A 248 11.34 4.19 -15.53
C PHE A 248 10.07 3.38 -15.80
N PHE A 249 8.98 4.09 -16.12
CA PHE A 249 7.62 3.53 -16.11
C PHE A 249 7.48 2.32 -17.03
N GLY A 250 8.00 2.41 -18.25
CA GLY A 250 7.94 1.33 -19.24
C GLY A 250 8.72 0.06 -18.88
N GLN A 251 9.63 0.14 -17.88
CA GLN A 251 10.43 -0.97 -17.37
C GLN A 251 9.98 -1.41 -15.97
N SER A 252 9.08 -0.67 -15.33
CA SER A 252 8.72 -0.84 -13.91
C SER A 252 9.95 -0.87 -12.98
N LEU A 253 11.01 -0.15 -13.38
CA LEU A 253 12.27 -0.04 -12.66
C LEU A 253 12.29 1.26 -11.85
N TYR A 254 12.62 1.17 -10.57
CA TYR A 254 12.62 2.34 -9.71
C TYR A 254 13.85 2.42 -8.80
N PHE A 255 14.13 3.66 -8.36
CA PHE A 255 15.19 4.00 -7.43
C PHE A 255 14.70 5.04 -6.43
N HIS A 256 15.12 4.94 -5.19
CA HIS A 256 15.00 6.01 -4.21
C HIS A 256 16.11 5.91 -3.15
N PRO A 257 16.39 7.01 -2.42
CA PRO A 257 17.38 6.98 -1.33
C PRO A 257 16.92 6.04 -0.21
N GLU A 258 17.85 5.21 0.26
CA GLU A 258 17.65 4.35 1.42
C GLU A 258 18.89 4.37 2.31
N GLY A 259 18.75 4.97 3.50
CA GLY A 259 19.90 5.22 4.37
C GLY A 259 20.97 6.07 3.68
N LYS A 260 22.19 5.51 3.52
CA LYS A 260 23.32 6.14 2.79
C LYS A 260 23.51 5.57 1.38
N GLY A 261 22.62 4.71 0.92
CA GLY A 261 22.62 4.10 -0.40
C GLY A 261 21.27 4.29 -1.09
N LEU A 262 20.91 3.33 -1.91
CA LEU A 262 19.66 3.29 -2.66
C LEU A 262 18.88 2.01 -2.38
N LEU A 263 17.55 2.11 -2.47
CA LEU A 263 16.68 0.98 -2.75
C LEU A 263 16.32 1.01 -4.24
N THR A 264 16.37 -0.15 -4.88
CA THR A 264 15.95 -0.31 -6.28
C THR A 264 15.16 -1.60 -6.43
N GLY A 265 14.13 -1.57 -7.27
CA GLY A 265 13.30 -2.72 -7.61
C GLY A 265 12.83 -2.66 -9.05
N MET A 266 12.47 -3.82 -9.59
CA MET A 266 11.89 -3.96 -10.92
C MET A 266 10.88 -5.09 -10.94
N SER A 267 9.67 -4.80 -11.44
CA SER A 267 8.61 -5.79 -11.54
C SER A 267 8.92 -6.84 -12.61
N ASN A 268 8.83 -8.13 -12.24
CA ASN A 268 8.91 -9.22 -13.22
C ASN A 268 7.57 -9.33 -13.96
N PRO A 269 7.53 -9.11 -15.30
CA PRO A 269 6.28 -9.21 -16.07
C PRO A 269 5.78 -10.66 -16.23
N HIS A 270 6.65 -11.65 -15.92
CA HIS A 270 6.33 -13.08 -16.01
C HIS A 270 6.05 -13.73 -14.64
N GLU A 271 6.00 -12.90 -13.57
CA GLU A 271 5.73 -13.39 -12.23
C GLU A 271 4.38 -14.10 -12.18
N GLN A 272 4.38 -15.29 -11.55
CA GLN A 272 3.16 -16.08 -11.41
C GLN A 272 2.43 -15.76 -10.11
N PRO A 273 1.09 -15.73 -10.12
CA PRO A 273 0.32 -15.58 -8.90
C PRO A 273 0.69 -16.60 -7.83
N GLY A 274 0.88 -16.13 -6.59
CA GLY A 274 1.24 -17.03 -5.49
C GLY A 274 1.60 -16.28 -4.21
N PHE A 275 1.93 -17.07 -3.18
CA PHE A 275 2.28 -16.55 -1.85
C PHE A 275 3.78 -16.69 -1.55
N ASP A 276 4.59 -17.01 -2.54
CA ASP A 276 6.03 -17.06 -2.39
C ASP A 276 6.60 -15.66 -2.15
N GLN A 277 7.37 -15.51 -1.09
CA GLN A 277 8.05 -14.28 -0.70
C GLN A 277 9.57 -14.46 -0.64
N SER A 278 10.09 -15.53 -1.25
CA SER A 278 11.53 -15.67 -1.46
C SER A 278 12.01 -14.71 -2.54
N VAL A 279 13.26 -14.26 -2.45
CA VAL A 279 13.89 -13.47 -3.51
C VAL A 279 14.16 -14.39 -4.69
N ASP A 280 13.77 -13.96 -5.89
CA ASP A 280 14.09 -14.61 -7.15
C ASP A 280 15.47 -14.10 -7.61
N GLU A 281 16.48 -14.94 -7.44
CA GLU A 281 17.88 -14.58 -7.75
C GLU A 281 18.12 -14.42 -9.25
N GLU A 282 17.40 -15.17 -10.09
CA GLU A 282 17.53 -15.04 -11.55
C GLU A 282 16.97 -13.69 -12.02
N TRP A 283 15.80 -13.31 -11.50
CA TRP A 283 15.22 -12.00 -11.78
C TRP A 283 16.04 -10.86 -11.17
N GLU A 284 16.64 -11.06 -10.01
CA GLU A 284 17.53 -10.05 -9.40
C GLU A 284 18.69 -9.70 -10.33
N LEU A 285 19.27 -10.66 -11.05
CA LEU A 285 20.35 -10.38 -12.03
C LEU A 285 19.85 -9.52 -13.19
N VAL A 286 18.67 -9.84 -13.74
CA VAL A 286 18.03 -9.04 -14.81
C VAL A 286 17.73 -7.62 -14.33
N HIS A 287 17.22 -7.50 -13.10
CA HIS A 287 16.96 -6.21 -12.47
C HIS A 287 18.25 -5.40 -12.28
N LEU A 288 19.33 -6.02 -11.76
CA LEU A 288 20.60 -5.34 -11.53
C LEU A 288 21.24 -4.86 -12.82
N GLU A 289 21.20 -5.65 -13.89
CA GLU A 289 21.69 -5.24 -15.21
C GLU A 289 20.95 -3.99 -15.69
N ALA A 290 19.62 -3.99 -15.64
CA ALA A 290 18.80 -2.84 -16.02
C ALA A 290 19.08 -1.62 -15.12
N ALA A 291 19.23 -1.84 -13.81
CA ALA A 291 19.48 -0.79 -12.84
C ALA A 291 20.85 -0.11 -13.07
N ILE A 292 21.90 -0.89 -13.26
CA ILE A 292 23.26 -0.38 -13.57
C ILE A 292 23.26 0.36 -14.91
N HIS A 293 22.54 -0.17 -15.91
CA HIS A 293 22.41 0.53 -17.20
C HIS A 293 21.79 1.91 -17.02
N ARG A 294 20.72 2.05 -16.24
CA ARG A 294 20.01 3.31 -16.02
C ARG A 294 20.73 4.27 -15.08
N LEU A 295 21.40 3.73 -14.07
CA LEU A 295 22.14 4.49 -13.07
C LEU A 295 23.57 3.92 -12.91
N PRO A 296 24.56 4.36 -13.75
CA PRO A 296 25.92 3.84 -13.74
C PRO A 296 26.65 3.96 -12.41
N LEU A 297 26.22 4.87 -11.54
CA LEU A 297 26.74 5.00 -10.17
C LEU A 297 26.68 3.67 -9.40
N LEU A 298 25.70 2.81 -9.72
CA LEU A 298 25.54 1.48 -9.09
C LEU A 298 26.69 0.51 -9.37
N GLU A 299 27.53 0.73 -10.39
CA GLU A 299 28.75 -0.08 -10.62
C GLU A 299 29.71 -0.03 -9.43
N ARG A 300 29.60 0.99 -8.58
CA ARG A 300 30.45 1.19 -7.39
C ARG A 300 29.82 0.68 -6.10
N ALA A 301 28.59 0.18 -6.16
CA ALA A 301 27.86 -0.32 -5.01
C ALA A 301 27.91 -1.84 -4.92
N GLY A 302 27.93 -2.35 -3.71
CA GLY A 302 27.58 -3.74 -3.42
C GLY A 302 26.11 -3.89 -3.09
N ARG A 303 25.57 -5.10 -3.23
CA ARG A 303 24.28 -5.49 -2.67
C ARG A 303 24.40 -5.57 -1.15
N GLN A 304 23.53 -4.87 -0.42
CA GLN A 304 23.48 -4.93 1.04
C GLN A 304 22.42 -5.91 1.53
N SER A 305 21.18 -5.79 1.01
CA SER A 305 20.07 -6.68 1.34
C SER A 305 19.12 -6.81 0.15
N GLY A 306 18.22 -7.77 0.23
CA GLY A 306 17.10 -7.91 -0.71
C GLY A 306 15.90 -8.48 0.00
N LEU A 307 14.72 -8.07 -0.42
CA LEU A 307 13.46 -8.49 0.17
C LEU A 307 12.38 -8.62 -0.93
N ALA A 308 11.53 -9.63 -0.77
CA ALA A 308 10.35 -9.79 -1.59
C ALA A 308 9.07 -9.66 -0.75
N GLY A 309 8.09 -8.98 -1.31
CA GLY A 309 6.75 -8.83 -0.75
C GLY A 309 5.68 -9.20 -1.77
N LEU A 310 4.41 -9.13 -1.35
CA LEU A 310 3.29 -9.46 -2.21
C LEU A 310 2.44 -8.20 -2.47
N TYR A 311 2.23 -7.90 -3.75
CA TYR A 311 1.11 -7.05 -4.15
C TYR A 311 -0.19 -7.85 -4.06
N GLU A 312 -1.28 -7.17 -3.79
CA GLU A 312 -2.64 -7.70 -3.74
C GLU A 312 -3.43 -7.15 -4.93
N MET A 313 -3.22 -7.77 -6.10
CA MET A 313 -3.76 -7.26 -7.37
C MET A 313 -5.26 -7.51 -7.49
N THR A 314 -6.02 -6.47 -7.84
CA THR A 314 -7.41 -6.57 -8.28
C THR A 314 -7.52 -6.38 -9.80
N PRO A 315 -8.62 -6.80 -10.45
CA PRO A 315 -8.76 -6.70 -11.90
C PRO A 315 -8.66 -5.28 -12.47
N ASP A 316 -9.04 -4.27 -11.67
CA ASP A 316 -9.06 -2.86 -12.06
C ASP A 316 -7.96 -2.03 -11.36
N ALA A 317 -7.09 -2.70 -10.60
CA ALA A 317 -6.04 -2.10 -9.79
C ALA A 317 -6.54 -1.06 -8.77
N HIS A 318 -7.80 -1.22 -8.30
CA HIS A 318 -8.38 -0.43 -7.21
C HIS A 318 -8.70 -1.30 -6.01
N PRO A 319 -8.61 -0.74 -4.78
CA PRO A 319 -8.94 -1.49 -3.56
C PRO A 319 -10.43 -1.80 -3.45
N ILE A 320 -10.74 -2.70 -2.52
CA ILE A 320 -12.08 -2.90 -1.97
C ILE A 320 -12.10 -2.21 -0.62
N ILE A 321 -13.00 -1.25 -0.44
CA ILE A 321 -13.25 -0.57 0.83
C ILE A 321 -14.77 -0.50 1.03
N SER A 322 -15.37 -1.59 1.50
CA SER A 322 -16.83 -1.68 1.65
C SER A 322 -17.24 -2.79 2.61
N ASP A 323 -18.54 -2.82 2.95
CA ASP A 323 -19.22 -4.03 3.36
C ASP A 323 -19.39 -5.01 2.20
N VAL A 324 -19.80 -6.23 2.51
CA VAL A 324 -20.10 -7.26 1.51
C VAL A 324 -21.60 -7.52 1.51
N PRO A 325 -22.30 -7.25 0.40
CA PRO A 325 -23.75 -7.47 0.32
C PRO A 325 -24.15 -8.90 0.68
N GLY A 326 -25.15 -9.04 1.54
CA GLY A 326 -25.64 -10.33 2.02
C GLY A 326 -24.83 -10.95 3.16
N MET A 327 -23.79 -10.26 3.65
CA MET A 327 -22.96 -10.68 4.78
C MET A 327 -22.95 -9.61 5.87
N ASP A 328 -24.01 -9.57 6.68
CA ASP A 328 -24.16 -8.55 7.73
C ASP A 328 -22.98 -8.52 8.69
N GLY A 329 -22.33 -7.37 8.82
CA GLY A 329 -21.18 -7.19 9.70
C GLY A 329 -19.84 -7.68 9.13
N TYR A 330 -19.75 -8.03 7.86
CA TYR A 330 -18.50 -8.39 7.20
C TYR A 330 -18.04 -7.27 6.26
N TYR A 331 -16.80 -6.78 6.47
CA TYR A 331 -16.20 -5.66 5.76
C TYR A 331 -14.84 -6.05 5.19
N VAL A 332 -14.47 -5.43 4.07
CA VAL A 332 -13.18 -5.67 3.39
C VAL A 332 -12.44 -4.36 3.16
N VAL A 333 -11.16 -4.32 3.51
CA VAL A 333 -10.21 -3.25 3.18
C VAL A 333 -8.90 -3.87 2.69
N ALA A 334 -8.84 -4.17 1.39
CA ALA A 334 -7.74 -4.90 0.76
C ALA A 334 -7.73 -4.69 -0.76
N GLY A 335 -6.73 -5.21 -1.48
CA GLY A 335 -6.67 -5.17 -2.94
C GLY A 335 -6.06 -3.90 -3.51
N PHE A 336 -5.15 -3.26 -2.82
CA PHE A 336 -4.58 -1.96 -3.21
C PHE A 336 -3.57 -2.00 -4.36
N SER A 337 -3.26 -3.14 -4.93
CA SER A 337 -2.48 -3.28 -6.17
C SER A 337 -1.15 -2.49 -6.18
N GLY A 338 -0.44 -2.45 -5.04
CA GLY A 338 0.87 -1.80 -4.91
C GLY A 338 0.84 -0.37 -4.35
N HIS A 339 -0.32 0.27 -4.17
CA HIS A 339 -0.42 1.64 -3.61
C HIS A 339 -1.09 1.70 -2.22
N GLY A 340 -1.15 0.57 -1.52
CA GLY A 340 -1.81 0.47 -0.22
C GLY A 340 -1.17 1.31 0.87
N PHE A 341 0.16 1.32 0.96
CA PHE A 341 0.85 2.05 2.03
C PHE A 341 0.40 3.51 2.12
N MET A 342 0.50 4.24 1.03
CA MET A 342 0.15 5.67 0.99
C MET A 342 -1.33 5.96 1.24
N HIS A 343 -2.22 5.02 0.95
CA HIS A 343 -3.67 5.15 1.19
C HIS A 343 -4.12 4.54 2.54
N GLY A 344 -3.24 3.85 3.27
CA GLY A 344 -3.56 3.21 4.55
C GLY A 344 -4.18 4.14 5.59
N PRO A 345 -3.65 5.36 5.81
CA PRO A 345 -4.24 6.31 6.74
C PRO A 345 -5.71 6.60 6.46
N ILE A 346 -6.03 6.99 5.23
CA ILE A 346 -7.42 7.33 4.87
C ILE A 346 -8.32 6.10 4.74
N ALA A 347 -7.80 4.96 4.26
CA ALA A 347 -8.57 3.73 4.11
C ALA A 347 -9.11 3.23 5.46
N GLY A 348 -8.28 3.26 6.51
CA GLY A 348 -8.71 2.91 7.87
C GLY A 348 -9.77 3.87 8.41
N LYS A 349 -9.64 5.17 8.15
CA LYS A 349 -10.65 6.17 8.52
C LYS A 349 -11.98 5.94 7.80
N LEU A 350 -11.95 5.73 6.49
CA LEU A 350 -13.15 5.43 5.69
C LEU A 350 -13.83 4.13 6.14
N MET A 351 -13.06 3.09 6.44
CA MET A 351 -13.60 1.85 6.98
C MET A 351 -14.28 2.07 8.35
N ALA A 352 -13.71 2.89 9.22
CA ALA A 352 -14.34 3.26 10.48
C ALA A 352 -15.64 4.05 10.27
N GLU A 353 -15.70 4.94 9.27
CA GLU A 353 -16.93 5.66 8.88
C GLU A 353 -18.02 4.67 8.41
N ILE A 354 -17.70 3.75 7.51
CA ILE A 354 -18.63 2.72 7.02
C ILE A 354 -19.17 1.87 8.17
N ILE A 355 -18.32 1.44 9.10
CA ILE A 355 -18.70 0.55 10.20
C ILE A 355 -19.58 1.26 11.23
N LEU A 356 -19.32 2.52 11.53
CA LEU A 356 -20.00 3.26 12.61
C LEU A 356 -21.17 4.11 12.12
N ASP A 357 -21.10 4.65 10.91
CA ASP A 357 -22.11 5.57 10.35
C ASP A 357 -22.92 4.95 9.21
N GLY A 358 -22.47 3.79 8.69
CA GLY A 358 -23.11 3.12 7.56
C GLY A 358 -22.66 3.62 6.18
N ALA A 359 -21.80 4.66 6.10
CA ALA A 359 -21.26 5.19 4.84
C ALA A 359 -19.93 5.91 5.05
N ALA A 360 -19.12 5.99 4.00
CA ALA A 360 -17.94 6.84 3.94
C ALA A 360 -18.36 8.31 3.71
N HIS A 361 -17.71 9.23 4.43
CA HIS A 361 -18.02 10.68 4.36
C HIS A 361 -16.84 11.52 3.91
N THR A 362 -15.61 11.12 4.25
CA THR A 362 -14.41 11.92 3.98
C THR A 362 -14.06 11.93 2.50
N VAL A 363 -14.23 10.82 1.79
CA VAL A 363 -14.02 10.69 0.34
C VAL A 363 -15.15 9.85 -0.24
N ASP A 364 -15.69 10.25 -1.40
CA ASP A 364 -16.61 9.39 -2.14
C ASP A 364 -15.86 8.19 -2.72
N ILE A 365 -16.14 7.03 -2.18
CA ILE A 365 -15.57 5.74 -2.57
C ILE A 365 -16.63 4.77 -3.09
N SER A 366 -17.77 5.26 -3.53
CA SER A 366 -18.88 4.44 -4.04
C SER A 366 -18.47 3.49 -5.16
N MET A 367 -17.42 3.85 -5.92
CA MET A 367 -16.84 3.01 -6.96
C MET A 367 -15.89 1.92 -6.44
N LEU A 368 -15.52 1.91 -5.16
CA LEU A 368 -14.61 0.94 -4.55
C LEU A 368 -15.37 -0.17 -3.80
N ASP A 369 -16.67 -0.26 -4.00
CA ASP A 369 -17.50 -1.30 -3.41
C ASP A 369 -17.16 -2.71 -3.97
N TYR A 370 -17.45 -3.74 -3.19
CA TYR A 370 -17.28 -5.13 -3.60
C TYR A 370 -18.17 -5.49 -4.80
N ALA A 371 -19.39 -4.95 -4.86
CA ALA A 371 -20.39 -5.31 -5.87
C ALA A 371 -19.96 -4.93 -7.30
N ARG A 372 -19.02 -3.97 -7.45
CA ARG A 372 -18.53 -3.51 -8.77
C ARG A 372 -17.99 -4.64 -9.65
N PHE A 373 -17.45 -5.72 -9.06
CA PHE A 373 -16.93 -6.86 -9.82
C PHE A 373 -18.05 -7.69 -10.45
N GLY A 374 -19.17 -7.84 -9.75
CA GLY A 374 -20.35 -8.52 -10.30
C GLY A 374 -21.12 -7.68 -11.31
N ASP A 375 -21.13 -6.36 -11.11
CA ASP A 375 -21.87 -5.40 -11.94
C ASP A 375 -21.09 -4.96 -13.20
N GLY A 376 -19.81 -5.32 -13.31
CA GLY A 376 -18.94 -4.90 -14.40
C GLY A 376 -18.60 -3.41 -14.41
N ARG A 377 -18.68 -2.71 -13.27
CA ARG A 377 -18.37 -1.28 -13.08
C ARG A 377 -16.88 -1.02 -12.83
N LEU A 378 -16.00 -1.67 -13.62
CA LEU A 378 -14.56 -1.56 -13.42
C LEU A 378 -14.00 -0.30 -14.09
N ILE A 379 -13.12 0.40 -13.39
CA ILE A 379 -12.37 1.55 -13.89
C ILE A 379 -10.89 1.27 -13.67
N GLN A 380 -10.12 1.24 -14.75
CA GLN A 380 -8.70 0.85 -14.68
C GLN A 380 -7.82 1.98 -14.15
N GLU A 381 -7.03 1.70 -13.10
CA GLU A 381 -5.88 2.52 -12.72
C GLU A 381 -4.65 2.11 -13.54
N TYR A 382 -4.06 3.07 -14.26
CA TYR A 382 -2.91 2.81 -15.15
C TYR A 382 -1.55 3.09 -14.50
N ASN A 383 -1.51 3.90 -13.43
CA ASN A 383 -0.27 4.30 -12.78
C ASN A 383 0.15 3.28 -11.70
N VAL A 384 0.16 1.99 -12.05
CA VAL A 384 0.68 0.89 -11.21
C VAL A 384 2.02 0.44 -11.73
N VAL A 385 3.01 0.22 -10.84
CA VAL A 385 4.41 -0.15 -11.18
C VAL A 385 4.82 -1.43 -10.47
#